data_d932843a44143aae06a5e6ecaeac78a7
#
_entry.id   d932843a44143aae06a5e6ecaeac78a7
#
_cell.length_a   1.000
_cell.length_b   1.000
_cell.length_c   1.000
_cell.angle_alpha   90.00
_cell.angle_beta   90.00
_cell.angle_gamma   90.00
#
_symmetry.space_group_name_H-M   'P 1'
#
loop_
_entity.id
_entity.type
_entity.pdbx_description
1 polymer ?
#
loop_
_entity_poly.entity_id
_entity_poly.type
_entity_poly.pdbx_seq_one_letter_code
_entity_poly.pdbx_strand_id
1 'polypeptide(L)'
;MNKLFFILIFSLLIIELKAQNSVGIFENHLDVGPVINKGTAIYDNAAKVYTLTGSGENIWFKKDELHFAYKKIKGDFMLTTQLNLIGKGTDLHRKSGWMARTSTDTSAAMVCLTVHGDGLTAFQYRKKNGMNIEEIKIPITGAEILQLERRGRSYIISVSKLGTPFWTVEVPDFDFPEELFVGLFICSHNKNVIETGTFTNTRIFVAVK
;
A
#
# COMPACT_ATOMS: atom_id res chain seq x y z
N MET A 1 55.98 -32.58 32.18
CA MET A 1 54.79 -33.04 31.44
C MET A 1 53.73 -31.94 31.50
N ASN A 2 53.73 -31.04 30.50
CA ASN A 2 52.76 -29.92 30.43
C ASN A 2 51.52 -30.40 29.68
N LYS A 3 50.37 -30.40 30.35
CA LYS A 3 49.04 -30.68 29.72
C LYS A 3 48.50 -29.37 29.20
N LEU A 4 48.45 -29.22 27.84
CA LEU A 4 47.79 -28.14 27.14
C LEU A 4 46.30 -28.39 27.16
N PHE A 5 45.52 -27.50 27.83
CA PHE A 5 44.04 -27.51 27.76
C PHE A 5 43.59 -26.68 26.55
N PHE A 6 43.04 -27.32 25.54
CA PHE A 6 42.38 -26.63 24.43
C PHE A 6 40.93 -26.28 24.85
N ILE A 7 40.62 -25.01 25.01
CA ILE A 7 39.25 -24.50 25.20
C ILE A 7 38.67 -24.25 23.81
N LEU A 8 37.73 -25.08 23.39
CA LEU A 8 36.96 -24.92 22.17
C LEU A 8 35.84 -23.89 22.45
N ILE A 9 35.99 -22.66 21.97
CA ILE A 9 34.94 -21.63 22.04
C ILE A 9 33.95 -21.89 20.91
N PHE A 10 32.78 -22.42 21.28
CA PHE A 10 31.64 -22.59 20.37
C PHE A 10 30.89 -21.24 20.29
N SER A 11 31.15 -20.46 19.23
CA SER A 11 30.38 -19.26 18.94
C SER A 11 28.98 -19.65 18.47
N LEU A 12 27.97 -19.50 19.32
CA LEU A 12 26.58 -19.62 18.93
C LEU A 12 26.22 -18.44 18.00
N LEU A 13 26.05 -18.70 16.72
CA LEU A 13 25.45 -17.75 15.79
C LEU A 13 23.95 -17.69 16.11
N ILE A 14 23.51 -16.64 16.83
CA ILE A 14 22.08 -16.35 17.02
C ILE A 14 21.57 -15.77 15.70
N ILE A 15 20.91 -16.61 14.90
CA ILE A 15 20.14 -16.13 13.73
C ILE A 15 18.83 -15.58 14.31
N GLU A 16 18.74 -14.25 14.39
CA GLU A 16 17.46 -13.59 14.65
C GLU A 16 16.51 -13.87 13.47
N LEU A 17 15.64 -14.86 13.60
CA LEU A 17 14.47 -14.99 12.74
C LEU A 17 13.55 -13.79 13.04
N LYS A 18 13.62 -12.73 12.25
CA LYS A 18 12.56 -11.72 12.25
C LYS A 18 11.29 -12.39 11.78
N ALA A 19 10.31 -12.51 12.67
CA ALA A 19 8.99 -12.98 12.31
C ALA A 19 8.47 -12.08 11.18
N GLN A 20 8.27 -12.65 10.01
CA GLN A 20 7.75 -11.94 8.85
C GLN A 20 6.25 -11.75 9.07
N ASN A 21 5.80 -10.51 9.21
CA ASN A 21 4.38 -10.15 9.33
C ASN A 21 3.67 -10.28 7.98
N SER A 22 3.79 -11.44 7.34
CA SER A 22 3.18 -11.70 6.05
C SER A 22 1.66 -11.81 6.16
N VAL A 23 0.95 -11.18 5.22
CA VAL A 23 -0.52 -11.18 5.16
C VAL A 23 -0.96 -11.56 3.74
N GLY A 24 -1.37 -12.81 3.57
CA GLY A 24 -1.75 -13.32 2.25
C GLY A 24 -0.59 -13.22 1.25
N ILE A 25 -0.76 -12.44 0.17
CA ILE A 25 0.28 -12.24 -0.84
C ILE A 25 1.30 -11.14 -0.49
N PHE A 26 1.08 -10.38 0.59
CA PHE A 26 1.96 -9.32 1.06
C PHE A 26 3.01 -9.86 2.03
N GLU A 27 4.25 -9.39 1.88
CA GLU A 27 5.40 -9.83 2.67
C GLU A 27 5.42 -9.22 4.06
N ASN A 28 4.81 -8.03 4.20
CA ASN A 28 4.81 -7.30 5.46
C ASN A 28 3.68 -6.26 5.50
N HIS A 29 3.39 -5.75 6.69
CA HIS A 29 2.58 -4.57 6.89
C HIS A 29 3.14 -3.70 8.01
N LEU A 30 2.93 -2.39 7.93
CA LEU A 30 3.41 -1.41 8.90
C LEU A 30 2.61 -0.10 8.85
N ASP A 31 2.77 0.69 9.88
CA ASP A 31 2.36 2.08 9.85
C ASP A 31 3.46 2.95 9.26
N VAL A 32 3.11 3.77 8.29
CA VAL A 32 3.96 4.82 7.75
C VAL A 32 3.68 6.10 8.53
N GLY A 33 4.72 6.71 9.04
CA GLY A 33 4.62 7.94 9.84
C GLY A 33 4.25 7.72 11.31
N PRO A 34 4.11 8.83 12.06
CA PRO A 34 3.89 8.79 13.50
C PRO A 34 2.40 8.57 13.85
N VAL A 35 1.76 7.50 13.33
CA VAL A 35 0.36 7.20 13.61
C VAL A 35 0.15 6.91 15.10
N ILE A 36 -0.90 7.49 15.67
CA ILE A 36 -1.24 7.32 17.10
C ILE A 36 -1.85 5.95 17.34
N ASN A 37 -2.84 5.58 16.54
CA ASN A 37 -3.53 4.30 16.66
C ASN A 37 -2.96 3.34 15.60
N LYS A 38 -2.32 2.26 16.07
CA LYS A 38 -1.68 1.27 15.20
C LYS A 38 -2.68 0.58 14.30
N GLY A 39 -2.35 0.48 13.01
CA GLY A 39 -3.13 -0.27 12.05
C GLY A 39 -2.86 -1.78 12.11
N THR A 40 -3.73 -2.52 11.45
CA THR A 40 -3.61 -3.97 11.26
C THR A 40 -3.91 -4.37 9.82
N ALA A 41 -3.36 -5.50 9.40
CA ALA A 41 -3.73 -6.15 8.15
C ALA A 41 -3.97 -7.64 8.42
N ILE A 42 -5.12 -8.15 7.99
CA ILE A 42 -5.53 -9.53 8.17
C ILE A 42 -5.96 -10.10 6.83
N TYR A 43 -5.66 -11.36 6.57
CA TYR A 43 -6.14 -12.10 5.42
C TYR A 43 -6.94 -13.32 5.84
N ASP A 44 -8.23 -13.33 5.49
CA ASP A 44 -9.07 -14.51 5.60
C ASP A 44 -8.84 -15.41 4.37
N ASN A 45 -8.15 -16.52 4.57
CA ASN A 45 -7.84 -17.44 3.48
C ASN A 45 -9.07 -18.21 2.96
N ALA A 46 -10.10 -18.40 3.78
CA ALA A 46 -11.34 -19.08 3.35
C ALA A 46 -12.20 -18.14 2.49
N ALA A 47 -12.41 -16.91 2.97
CA ALA A 47 -13.20 -15.90 2.25
C ALA A 47 -12.42 -15.19 1.15
N LYS A 48 -11.06 -15.30 1.13
CA LYS A 48 -10.16 -14.57 0.22
C LYS A 48 -10.28 -13.05 0.36
N VAL A 49 -10.43 -12.57 1.59
CA VAL A 49 -10.66 -11.17 1.94
C VAL A 49 -9.47 -10.63 2.73
N TYR A 50 -8.95 -9.49 2.32
CA TYR A 50 -8.06 -8.68 3.14
C TYR A 50 -8.88 -7.66 3.93
N THR A 51 -8.59 -7.50 5.20
CA THR A 51 -9.12 -6.44 6.06
C THR A 51 -7.96 -5.61 6.56
N LEU A 52 -7.93 -4.34 6.18
CA LEU A 52 -6.97 -3.37 6.71
C LEU A 52 -7.70 -2.42 7.65
N THR A 53 -7.06 -2.16 8.80
CA THR A 53 -7.46 -1.07 9.69
C THR A 53 -6.31 -0.07 9.80
N GLY A 54 -6.61 1.21 9.97
CA GLY A 54 -5.57 2.21 10.14
C GLY A 54 -6.10 3.56 10.54
N SER A 55 -5.24 4.31 11.21
CA SER A 55 -5.41 5.73 11.43
C SER A 55 -4.51 6.53 10.49
N GLY A 56 -4.25 7.78 10.82
CA GLY A 56 -3.35 8.66 10.09
C GLY A 56 -4.01 9.97 9.73
N GLU A 57 -3.23 11.05 9.78
CA GLU A 57 -3.75 12.39 9.56
C GLU A 57 -3.97 12.66 8.08
N ASN A 58 -3.03 12.26 7.22
CA ASN A 58 -3.14 12.59 5.79
C ASN A 58 -2.15 11.84 4.90
N ILE A 59 -2.48 11.83 3.58
CA ILE A 59 -1.61 11.53 2.45
C ILE A 59 -1.82 12.68 1.45
N TRP A 60 -1.30 13.89 1.72
CA TRP A 60 -1.59 15.04 0.86
C TRP A 60 -0.40 15.97 0.63
N PHE A 61 0.25 16.40 1.67
CA PHE A 61 1.39 17.32 1.57
C PHE A 61 2.71 16.54 1.35
N LYS A 62 3.73 16.88 2.13
CA LYS A 62 5.08 16.34 2.02
C LYS A 62 5.29 15.05 2.80
N LYS A 63 4.35 14.68 3.68
CA LYS A 63 4.45 13.52 4.58
C LYS A 63 3.15 12.73 4.59
N ASP A 64 3.27 11.43 4.78
CA ASP A 64 2.17 10.49 4.79
C ASP A 64 2.03 9.87 6.17
N GLU A 65 0.77 9.65 6.61
CA GLU A 65 0.41 8.81 7.75
C GLU A 65 -0.66 7.83 7.32
N LEU A 66 -0.37 6.54 7.38
CA LEU A 66 -1.25 5.48 6.89
C LEU A 66 -0.83 4.10 7.42
N HIS A 67 -1.71 3.11 7.29
CA HIS A 67 -1.32 1.69 7.38
C HIS A 67 -1.14 1.09 5.99
N PHE A 68 -0.08 0.28 5.81
CA PHE A 68 0.35 -0.23 4.50
C PHE A 68 0.70 -1.71 4.56
N ALA A 69 -0.01 -2.55 3.81
CA ALA A 69 0.33 -3.96 3.58
C ALA A 69 0.97 -4.09 2.20
N TYR A 70 2.22 -4.58 2.14
CA TYR A 70 3.01 -4.49 0.92
C TYR A 70 3.90 -5.71 0.67
N LYS A 71 4.35 -5.81 -0.56
CA LYS A 71 5.51 -6.58 -0.98
C LYS A 71 6.41 -5.74 -1.88
N LYS A 72 7.66 -6.16 -2.04
CA LYS A 72 8.57 -5.55 -3.01
C LYS A 72 8.35 -6.16 -4.38
N ILE A 73 8.24 -5.30 -5.40
CA ILE A 73 8.10 -5.73 -6.79
C ILE A 73 9.11 -4.98 -7.63
N LYS A 74 9.81 -5.75 -8.48
CA LYS A 74 10.79 -5.23 -9.44
C LYS A 74 10.21 -5.26 -10.85
N GLY A 75 10.32 -4.14 -11.58
CA GLY A 75 9.85 -4.01 -12.96
C GLY A 75 8.36 -3.67 -13.07
N ASP A 76 7.76 -4.08 -14.18
CA ASP A 76 6.36 -3.78 -14.51
C ASP A 76 5.41 -4.72 -13.78
N PHE A 77 4.26 -4.19 -13.42
CA PHE A 77 3.23 -4.95 -12.70
C PHE A 77 1.82 -4.43 -13.01
N MET A 78 0.84 -5.27 -12.76
CA MET A 78 -0.57 -4.89 -12.73
C MET A 78 -1.20 -5.38 -11.43
N LEU A 79 -1.90 -4.48 -10.75
CA LEU A 79 -2.60 -4.68 -9.48
C LEU A 79 -4.09 -4.56 -9.72
N THR A 80 -4.89 -5.47 -9.17
CA THR A 80 -6.34 -5.35 -9.22
C THR A 80 -6.96 -5.76 -7.89
N THR A 81 -8.00 -5.06 -7.47
CA THR A 81 -8.78 -5.38 -6.27
C THR A 81 -10.18 -4.78 -6.37
N GLN A 82 -11.09 -5.36 -5.62
CA GLN A 82 -12.37 -4.75 -5.29
C GLN A 82 -12.31 -4.23 -3.86
N LEU A 83 -12.51 -2.92 -3.70
CA LEU A 83 -12.44 -2.20 -2.42
C LEU A 83 -13.83 -1.90 -1.87
N ASN A 84 -13.99 -2.05 -0.55
CA ASN A 84 -15.12 -1.53 0.19
C ASN A 84 -14.63 -0.84 1.49
N LEU A 85 -14.89 0.46 1.63
CA LEU A 85 -14.69 1.20 2.88
C LEU A 85 -15.87 0.92 3.81
N ILE A 86 -15.59 0.38 5.01
CA ILE A 86 -16.62 -0.04 5.95
C ILE A 86 -17.22 1.17 6.67
N GLY A 87 -18.55 1.20 6.74
CA GLY A 87 -19.30 2.25 7.44
C GLY A 87 -19.19 3.63 6.79
N LYS A 88 -19.79 4.62 7.42
CA LYS A 88 -19.76 6.03 6.93
C LYS A 88 -18.42 6.71 7.22
N GLY A 89 -17.69 6.24 8.23
CA GLY A 89 -16.47 6.87 8.72
C GLY A 89 -16.72 8.19 9.45
N THR A 90 -15.64 8.77 9.92
CA THR A 90 -15.67 10.05 10.66
C THR A 90 -15.22 11.24 9.82
N ASP A 91 -14.50 10.99 8.72
CA ASP A 91 -13.99 12.00 7.82
C ASP A 91 -14.27 11.63 6.35
N LEU A 92 -14.71 12.61 5.58
CA LEU A 92 -15.01 12.45 4.16
C LEU A 92 -13.77 12.13 3.33
N HIS A 93 -12.60 12.55 3.79
CA HIS A 93 -11.32 12.32 3.11
C HIS A 93 -10.57 11.06 3.59
N ARG A 94 -11.17 10.25 4.50
CA ARG A 94 -10.65 8.89 4.73
C ARG A 94 -10.48 8.19 3.40
N LYS A 95 -9.39 7.45 3.22
CA LYS A 95 -9.08 6.91 1.89
C LYS A 95 -8.38 5.55 1.97
N SER A 96 -8.60 4.75 0.92
CA SER A 96 -7.99 3.43 0.82
C SER A 96 -7.85 3.04 -0.66
N GLY A 97 -6.97 2.08 -0.95
CA GLY A 97 -6.74 1.61 -2.31
C GLY A 97 -5.39 0.97 -2.52
N TRP A 98 -4.86 1.08 -3.74
CA TRP A 98 -3.52 0.64 -4.12
C TRP A 98 -2.49 1.76 -3.97
N MET A 99 -1.29 1.38 -3.53
CA MET A 99 -0.13 2.28 -3.47
C MET A 99 1.12 1.58 -3.98
N ALA A 100 1.96 2.33 -4.70
CA ALA A 100 3.33 1.96 -5.02
C ALA A 100 4.26 3.11 -4.62
N ARG A 101 5.30 2.83 -3.82
CA ARG A 101 6.19 3.84 -3.25
C ARG A 101 7.64 3.40 -3.25
N THR A 102 8.55 4.36 -3.27
CA THR A 102 9.99 4.10 -3.38
C THR A 102 10.63 3.63 -2.08
N SER A 103 10.03 3.95 -0.94
CA SER A 103 10.43 3.48 0.39
C SER A 103 9.27 3.53 1.38
N THR A 104 9.50 3.11 2.62
CA THR A 104 8.54 3.25 3.73
C THR A 104 8.64 4.58 4.46
N ASP A 105 9.51 5.51 4.01
CA ASP A 105 9.63 6.84 4.60
C ASP A 105 8.37 7.67 4.36
N THR A 106 8.01 8.53 5.31
CA THR A 106 6.80 9.36 5.25
C THR A 106 6.75 10.28 4.03
N SER A 107 7.91 10.71 3.55
CA SER A 107 8.04 11.63 2.42
C SER A 107 8.36 10.96 1.08
N ALA A 108 8.30 9.62 1.01
CA ALA A 108 8.67 8.86 -0.19
C ALA A 108 7.90 9.30 -1.43
N ALA A 109 8.58 9.28 -2.58
CA ALA A 109 7.91 9.37 -3.87
C ALA A 109 6.97 8.17 -4.03
N MET A 110 5.76 8.42 -4.54
CA MET A 110 4.73 7.40 -4.59
C MET A 110 3.63 7.72 -5.60
N VAL A 111 2.87 6.71 -5.96
CA VAL A 111 1.56 6.81 -6.61
C VAL A 111 0.55 6.03 -5.79
N CYS A 112 -0.69 6.52 -5.72
CA CYS A 112 -1.79 5.74 -5.19
C CYS A 112 -3.09 5.95 -6.00
N LEU A 113 -3.80 4.87 -6.20
CA LEU A 113 -5.16 4.85 -6.72
C LEU A 113 -6.10 4.65 -5.55
N THR A 114 -6.92 5.64 -5.26
CA THR A 114 -7.67 5.72 -4.01
C THR A 114 -9.14 6.06 -4.20
N VAL A 115 -9.97 5.55 -3.28
CA VAL A 115 -11.35 5.96 -3.09
C VAL A 115 -11.48 6.59 -1.71
N HIS A 116 -12.11 7.76 -1.64
CA HIS A 116 -12.36 8.50 -0.42
C HIS A 116 -13.72 8.16 0.21
N GLY A 117 -13.92 8.60 1.45
CA GLY A 117 -15.17 8.38 2.19
C GLY A 117 -16.38 9.10 1.60
N ASP A 118 -16.18 10.21 0.90
CA ASP A 118 -17.21 10.94 0.13
C ASP A 118 -17.46 10.33 -1.28
N GLY A 119 -16.71 9.29 -1.62
CA GLY A 119 -16.75 8.63 -2.93
C GLY A 119 -15.81 9.23 -3.97
N LEU A 120 -15.05 10.30 -3.69
CA LEU A 120 -14.04 10.79 -4.62
C LEU A 120 -13.07 9.65 -4.97
N THR A 121 -12.98 9.32 -6.25
CA THR A 121 -11.97 8.41 -6.78
C THR A 121 -10.86 9.24 -7.41
N ALA A 122 -9.61 8.97 -7.04
CA ALA A 122 -8.48 9.78 -7.50
C ALA A 122 -7.21 8.96 -7.71
N PHE A 123 -6.38 9.41 -8.63
CA PHE A 123 -4.98 9.03 -8.73
C PHE A 123 -4.15 10.15 -8.13
N GLN A 124 -3.51 9.88 -7.00
CA GLN A 124 -2.67 10.82 -6.27
C GLN A 124 -1.22 10.37 -6.37
N TYR A 125 -0.28 11.32 -6.53
CA TYR A 125 1.12 10.97 -6.68
C TYR A 125 2.07 12.06 -6.17
N ARG A 126 3.27 11.64 -5.77
CA ARG A 126 4.44 12.45 -5.43
C ARG A 126 5.60 11.98 -6.27
N LYS A 127 6.01 12.76 -7.26
CA LYS A 127 7.06 12.36 -8.23
C LYS A 127 8.47 12.29 -7.63
N LYS A 128 8.76 13.04 -6.54
CA LYS A 128 10.05 13.03 -5.83
C LYS A 128 9.81 13.11 -4.32
N ASN A 129 10.72 12.54 -3.55
CA ASN A 129 10.66 12.58 -2.08
C ASN A 129 10.49 14.02 -1.57
N GLY A 130 9.60 14.22 -0.61
CA GLY A 130 9.36 15.52 0.04
C GLY A 130 8.61 16.56 -0.78
N MET A 131 8.15 16.25 -1.98
CA MET A 131 7.24 17.11 -2.73
C MET A 131 5.80 17.01 -2.21
N ASN A 132 4.97 17.96 -2.55
CA ASN A 132 3.53 17.86 -2.31
C ASN A 132 2.91 16.81 -3.26
N ILE A 133 1.74 16.32 -2.86
CA ILE A 133 0.92 15.45 -3.72
C ILE A 133 0.31 16.27 -4.86
N GLU A 134 0.27 15.65 -6.03
CA GLU A 134 -0.53 16.02 -7.19
C GLU A 134 -1.68 15.04 -7.34
N GLU A 135 -2.81 15.48 -7.92
CA GLU A 135 -4.03 14.68 -8.03
C GLU A 135 -4.67 14.76 -9.41
N ILE A 136 -5.12 13.63 -9.90
CA ILE A 136 -6.04 13.51 -11.02
C ILE A 136 -7.35 12.93 -10.48
N LYS A 137 -8.40 13.74 -10.45
CA LYS A 137 -9.75 13.29 -10.09
C LYS A 137 -10.33 12.46 -11.23
N ILE A 138 -10.88 11.32 -10.87
CA ILE A 138 -11.46 10.37 -11.80
C ILE A 138 -12.98 10.59 -11.84
N PRO A 139 -13.62 10.63 -13.02
CA PRO A 139 -15.05 10.92 -13.15
C PRO A 139 -15.97 9.76 -12.76
N ILE A 140 -15.47 8.79 -11.98
CA ILE A 140 -16.23 7.67 -11.40
C ILE A 140 -16.27 7.88 -9.89
N THR A 141 -17.40 8.30 -9.37
CA THR A 141 -17.61 8.45 -7.91
C THR A 141 -17.85 7.10 -7.27
N GLY A 142 -17.07 6.79 -6.22
CA GLY A 142 -17.20 5.54 -5.46
C GLY A 142 -16.88 4.32 -6.32
N ALA A 143 -15.71 4.33 -6.99
CA ALA A 143 -15.23 3.16 -7.71
C ALA A 143 -15.07 1.98 -6.75
N GLU A 144 -15.48 0.81 -7.21
CA GLU A 144 -15.37 -0.43 -6.43
C GLU A 144 -14.25 -1.31 -6.92
N ILE A 145 -13.95 -1.29 -8.24
CA ILE A 145 -12.86 -2.06 -8.84
C ILE A 145 -11.74 -1.10 -9.20
N LEU A 146 -10.56 -1.37 -8.64
CA LEU A 146 -9.36 -0.56 -8.81
C LEU A 146 -8.27 -1.39 -9.49
N GLN A 147 -7.75 -0.91 -10.60
CA GLN A 147 -6.59 -1.47 -11.28
C GLN A 147 -5.53 -0.40 -11.43
N LEU A 148 -4.31 -0.69 -10.97
CA LEU A 148 -3.13 0.14 -11.11
C LEU A 148 -2.04 -0.67 -11.82
N GLU A 149 -1.58 -0.19 -12.97
CA GLU A 149 -0.55 -0.85 -13.76
C GLU A 149 0.67 0.06 -13.91
N ARG A 150 1.87 -0.50 -13.78
CA ARG A 150 3.13 0.14 -14.15
C ARG A 150 3.62 -0.42 -15.48
N ARG A 151 3.93 0.47 -16.44
CA ARG A 151 4.65 0.16 -17.68
C ARG A 151 5.83 1.10 -17.82
N GLY A 152 7.03 0.62 -17.51
CA GLY A 152 8.23 1.42 -17.50
C GLY A 152 8.08 2.68 -16.64
N ARG A 153 7.97 3.84 -17.27
CA ARG A 153 7.82 5.15 -16.62
C ARG A 153 6.36 5.67 -16.60
N SER A 154 5.40 4.89 -17.04
CA SER A 154 3.97 5.24 -17.02
C SER A 154 3.20 4.44 -16.00
N TYR A 155 2.13 5.03 -15.48
CA TYR A 155 1.09 4.33 -14.73
C TYR A 155 -0.23 4.39 -15.49
N ILE A 156 -0.89 3.25 -15.62
CA ILE A 156 -2.22 3.12 -16.21
C ILE A 156 -3.19 2.83 -15.08
N ILE A 157 -4.19 3.68 -14.98
CA ILE A 157 -5.22 3.63 -13.94
C ILE A 157 -6.52 3.24 -14.60
N SER A 158 -7.14 2.15 -14.15
CA SER A 158 -8.45 1.72 -14.63
C SER A 158 -9.37 1.49 -13.44
N VAL A 159 -10.53 2.10 -13.45
CA VAL A 159 -11.53 1.98 -12.39
C VAL A 159 -12.92 1.76 -12.93
N SER A 160 -13.77 1.06 -12.16
CA SER A 160 -15.19 0.88 -12.49
C SER A 160 -16.02 0.70 -11.22
N LYS A 161 -17.33 0.81 -11.36
CA LYS A 161 -18.29 0.18 -10.44
C LYS A 161 -18.58 -1.25 -10.92
N LEU A 162 -19.03 -2.11 -10.02
CA LEU A 162 -19.45 -3.47 -10.39
C LEU A 162 -20.49 -3.42 -11.51
N GLY A 163 -20.23 -4.23 -12.56
CA GLY A 163 -21.11 -4.31 -13.71
C GLY A 163 -21.05 -3.14 -14.70
N THR A 164 -20.13 -2.19 -14.53
CA THR A 164 -19.95 -1.08 -15.47
C THR A 164 -18.62 -1.15 -16.22
N PRO A 165 -18.49 -0.52 -17.40
CA PRO A 165 -17.22 -0.43 -18.12
C PRO A 165 -16.15 0.31 -17.31
N PHE A 166 -14.88 -0.01 -17.59
CA PHE A 166 -13.75 0.70 -17.00
C PHE A 166 -13.57 2.09 -17.62
N TRP A 167 -13.29 3.07 -16.76
CA TRP A 167 -12.66 4.30 -17.14
C TRP A 167 -11.15 4.14 -16.97
N THR A 168 -10.37 4.54 -18.00
CA THR A 168 -8.92 4.32 -18.02
C THR A 168 -8.18 5.59 -18.43
N VAL A 169 -7.05 5.85 -17.75
CA VAL A 169 -6.11 6.91 -18.11
C VAL A 169 -4.68 6.42 -17.92
N GLU A 170 -3.77 6.88 -18.80
CA GLU A 170 -2.34 6.72 -18.64
C GLU A 170 -1.70 8.03 -18.19
N VAL A 171 -0.81 7.95 -17.20
CA VAL A 171 -0.05 9.09 -16.66
C VAL A 171 1.43 8.77 -16.79
N PRO A 172 2.17 9.52 -17.64
CA PRO A 172 3.59 9.27 -17.90
C PRO A 172 4.52 10.02 -16.92
N ASP A 173 5.82 9.84 -17.15
CA ASP A 173 6.94 10.60 -16.58
C ASP A 173 7.17 10.40 -15.09
N PHE A 174 7.11 9.15 -14.64
CA PHE A 174 7.58 8.73 -13.33
C PHE A 174 8.99 8.15 -13.40
N ASP A 175 9.93 8.80 -12.71
CA ASP A 175 11.32 8.36 -12.63
C ASP A 175 11.55 7.60 -11.30
N PHE A 176 10.83 6.51 -11.12
CA PHE A 176 10.92 5.67 -9.94
C PHE A 176 11.93 4.54 -10.14
N PRO A 177 12.59 4.07 -9.07
CA PRO A 177 13.47 2.92 -9.14
C PRO A 177 12.73 1.68 -9.66
N GLU A 178 13.51 0.70 -10.11
CA GLU A 178 12.95 -0.54 -10.66
C GLU A 178 12.17 -1.33 -9.60
N GLU A 179 12.69 -1.37 -8.36
CA GLU A 179 12.03 -2.01 -7.21
C GLU A 179 11.21 -1.00 -6.41
N LEU A 180 9.94 -1.34 -6.15
CA LEU A 180 9.01 -0.54 -5.37
C LEU A 180 8.35 -1.38 -4.27
N PHE A 181 7.92 -0.71 -3.21
CA PHE A 181 7.01 -1.24 -2.20
C PHE A 181 5.58 -1.07 -2.73
N VAL A 182 4.89 -2.17 -2.99
CA VAL A 182 3.61 -2.18 -3.69
C VAL A 182 2.56 -2.91 -2.85
N GLY A 183 1.39 -2.29 -2.63
CA GLY A 183 0.40 -2.91 -1.78
C GLY A 183 -0.88 -2.12 -1.55
N LEU A 184 -1.64 -2.59 -0.57
CA LEU A 184 -2.89 -1.99 -0.12
C LEU A 184 -2.64 -1.04 1.03
N PHE A 185 -3.39 0.06 1.08
CA PHE A 185 -3.27 1.03 2.16
C PHE A 185 -4.61 1.52 2.68
N ILE A 186 -4.60 2.07 3.89
CA ILE A 186 -5.72 2.80 4.49
C ILE A 186 -5.22 3.99 5.32
N CYS A 187 -5.92 5.12 5.23
CA CYS A 187 -5.71 6.32 6.03
C CYS A 187 -7.07 6.87 6.45
N SER A 188 -7.27 7.08 7.75
CA SER A 188 -8.54 7.57 8.29
C SER A 188 -8.79 9.07 8.07
N HIS A 189 -7.76 9.84 7.73
CA HIS A 189 -7.77 11.31 7.69
C HIS A 189 -8.15 11.95 9.05
N ASN A 190 -8.00 11.18 10.11
CA ASN A 190 -8.19 11.59 11.51
C ASN A 190 -7.28 10.72 12.40
N LYS A 191 -6.21 11.32 12.94
CA LYS A 191 -5.21 10.60 13.75
C LYS A 191 -5.76 9.86 14.97
N ASN A 192 -6.94 10.29 15.46
CA ASN A 192 -7.56 9.72 16.65
C ASN A 192 -8.54 8.57 16.36
N VAL A 193 -8.80 8.27 15.07
CA VAL A 193 -9.81 7.29 14.64
C VAL A 193 -9.17 6.20 13.80
N ILE A 194 -9.60 4.96 14.02
CA ILE A 194 -9.29 3.84 13.15
C ILE A 194 -10.43 3.65 12.16
N GLU A 195 -10.11 3.62 10.87
CA GLU A 195 -11.03 3.25 9.81
C GLU A 195 -10.71 1.84 9.30
N THR A 196 -11.68 1.23 8.63
CA THR A 196 -11.59 -0.14 8.12
C THR A 196 -11.92 -0.19 6.63
N GLY A 197 -11.08 -0.88 5.87
CA GLY A 197 -11.32 -1.23 4.48
C GLY A 197 -11.19 -2.73 4.24
N THR A 198 -12.06 -3.29 3.39
CA THR A 198 -11.96 -4.68 2.93
C THR A 198 -11.65 -4.73 1.45
N PHE A 199 -10.88 -5.76 1.06
CA PHE A 199 -10.43 -5.95 -0.30
C PHE A 199 -10.65 -7.41 -0.71
N THR A 200 -11.35 -7.58 -1.80
CA THR A 200 -11.60 -8.88 -2.42
C THR A 200 -11.05 -8.92 -3.84
N ASN A 201 -10.93 -10.12 -4.41
CA ASN A 201 -10.37 -10.30 -5.75
C ASN A 201 -9.00 -9.63 -5.94
N THR A 202 -8.23 -9.52 -4.85
CA THR A 202 -6.91 -8.89 -4.82
C THR A 202 -5.90 -9.75 -5.56
N ARG A 203 -5.29 -9.21 -6.62
CA ARG A 203 -4.30 -9.90 -7.45
C ARG A 203 -3.16 -8.97 -7.82
N ILE A 204 -1.98 -9.54 -7.92
CA ILE A 204 -0.75 -8.90 -8.40
C ILE A 204 -0.20 -9.75 -9.53
N PHE A 205 -0.04 -9.14 -10.69
CA PHE A 205 0.62 -9.73 -11.85
C PHE A 205 1.94 -9.00 -12.07
N VAL A 206 3.03 -9.74 -12.19
CA VAL A 206 4.37 -9.20 -12.48
C VAL A 206 4.79 -9.69 -13.86
N ALA A 207 5.31 -8.79 -14.68
CA ALA A 207 5.83 -9.18 -15.99
C ALA A 207 7.03 -10.14 -15.80
N VAL A 208 6.94 -11.31 -16.42
CA VAL A 208 8.07 -12.24 -16.51
C VAL A 208 8.90 -11.79 -17.71
N LYS A 209 10.16 -11.42 -17.45
CA LYS A 209 11.14 -11.09 -18.51
C LYS A 209 11.79 -12.36 -19.03
#